data_a6fe1e3f945a796ecd9df528ee82ca2f
#
_entry.id   a6fe1e3f945a796ecd9df528ee82ca2f
#
_cell.length_a   1.000
_cell.length_b   1.000
_cell.length_c   1.000
_cell.angle_alpha   90.00
_cell.angle_beta   90.00
_cell.angle_gamma   90.00
#
_symmetry.space_group_name_H-M   'P 1'
#
loop_
_entity.id
_entity.type
_entity.pdbx_description
1 polymer ?
#
loop_
_entity_poly.entity_id
_entity_poly.type
_entity_poly.pdbx_seq_one_letter_code
_entity_poly.pdbx_strand_id
1 'polypeptide(L)'
;GIVTDGGSIVVELVSPAEKISGKLSDSDKDAGKLFKFSPSLKGSARWTSPSRIEFVPEEGALKPGKTYDCTFMLGKVTDTDSRYSEFRFRFVSAKKEASLEVNDITVTSSDIDNASVSGTLVMSTSVSVENPEDMLSFGYPESGFTTEVKQSGERAFDFNVTGLKRN
;
A
#
# COMPACT_ATOMS: atom_id res chain seq x y z
N GLY A 1 -11.57 6.98 -6.31
CA GLY A 1 -10.35 6.33 -6.82
C GLY A 1 -9.73 5.39 -5.78
N ILE A 2 -8.73 4.64 -6.19
CA ILE A 2 -7.93 3.76 -5.32
C ILE A 2 -6.50 4.30 -5.30
N VAL A 3 -5.91 4.40 -4.09
CA VAL A 3 -4.52 4.81 -3.90
C VAL A 3 -3.76 3.63 -3.29
N THR A 4 -2.67 3.23 -3.95
CA THR A 4 -1.80 2.15 -3.48
C THR A 4 -0.80 2.65 -2.43
N ASP A 5 -0.20 1.74 -1.69
CA ASP A 5 0.92 2.05 -0.79
C ASP A 5 2.08 2.62 -1.64
N GLY A 6 2.65 3.75 -1.21
CA GLY A 6 3.62 4.52 -2.01
C GLY A 6 3.01 5.35 -3.15
N GLY A 7 1.70 5.28 -3.39
CA GLY A 7 1.01 6.11 -4.37
C GLY A 7 0.79 7.54 -3.87
N SER A 8 0.63 8.47 -4.80
CA SER A 8 0.36 9.89 -4.51
C SER A 8 -1.06 10.29 -4.87
N ILE A 9 -1.53 11.38 -4.25
CA ILE A 9 -2.79 12.02 -4.54
C ILE A 9 -2.50 13.28 -5.36
N VAL A 10 -2.98 13.29 -6.60
CA VAL A 10 -2.71 14.38 -7.54
C VAL A 10 -3.97 15.21 -7.75
N VAL A 11 -3.82 16.53 -7.66
CA VAL A 11 -4.82 17.50 -8.10
C VAL A 11 -4.26 18.25 -9.30
N GLU A 12 -4.98 18.19 -10.42
CA GLU A 12 -4.65 18.90 -11.64
C GLU A 12 -5.68 19.99 -11.90
N LEU A 13 -5.19 21.22 -12.07
CA LEU A 13 -5.99 22.38 -12.36
C LEU A 13 -6.11 22.54 -13.87
N VAL A 14 -7.27 22.96 -14.36
CA VAL A 14 -7.51 23.24 -15.80
C VAL A 14 -6.65 24.42 -16.27
N SER A 15 -6.36 25.38 -15.39
CA SER A 15 -5.49 26.53 -15.64
C SER A 15 -4.40 26.61 -14.59
N PRO A 16 -3.26 27.26 -14.88
CA PRO A 16 -2.23 27.49 -13.87
C PRO A 16 -2.79 28.20 -12.63
N ALA A 17 -2.24 27.88 -11.47
CA ALA A 17 -2.63 28.48 -10.21
C ALA A 17 -2.18 29.97 -10.18
N GLU A 18 -3.14 30.89 -10.18
CA GLU A 18 -2.91 32.34 -10.31
C GLU A 18 -2.32 32.96 -9.05
N LYS A 19 -2.64 32.37 -7.89
CA LYS A 19 -2.18 32.88 -6.58
C LYS A 19 -0.85 32.30 -6.14
N ILE A 20 -0.21 31.47 -6.95
CA ILE A 20 1.12 30.96 -6.70
C ILE A 20 2.10 31.87 -7.41
N SER A 21 2.77 32.73 -6.64
CA SER A 21 3.79 33.66 -7.14
C SER A 21 5.20 33.17 -6.75
N GLY A 22 6.15 33.28 -7.66
CA GLY A 22 7.55 32.96 -7.43
C GLY A 22 7.96 31.57 -7.94
N LYS A 23 9.04 31.03 -7.38
CA LYS A 23 9.50 29.67 -7.73
C LYS A 23 8.55 28.64 -7.11
N LEU A 24 8.22 27.60 -7.85
CA LEU A 24 7.36 26.48 -7.37
C LEU A 24 7.86 25.93 -6.03
N SER A 25 9.17 25.81 -5.86
CA SER A 25 9.79 25.34 -4.61
C SER A 25 9.47 26.19 -3.37
N ASP A 26 9.21 27.48 -3.55
CA ASP A 26 8.87 28.37 -2.42
C ASP A 26 7.42 28.17 -2.00
N SER A 27 6.55 27.75 -2.93
CA SER A 27 5.14 27.42 -2.67
C SER A 27 4.96 26.07 -2.00
N ASP A 28 5.96 25.19 -2.02
CA ASP A 28 5.89 23.86 -1.40
C ASP A 28 5.78 23.92 0.13
N LYS A 29 6.32 24.97 0.77
CA LYS A 29 6.24 25.15 2.23
C LYS A 29 4.80 25.18 2.77
N ASP A 30 3.87 25.69 1.96
CA ASP A 30 2.47 25.82 2.31
C ASP A 30 1.56 24.84 1.55
N ALA A 31 2.12 24.05 0.63
CA ALA A 31 1.39 23.12 -0.22
C ALA A 31 0.59 22.10 0.60
N GLY A 32 1.13 21.60 1.69
CA GLY A 32 0.44 20.70 2.60
C GLY A 32 -0.82 21.27 3.23
N LYS A 33 -0.88 22.59 3.42
CA LYS A 33 -2.04 23.30 3.99
C LYS A 33 -3.22 23.41 3.01
N LEU A 34 -3.00 23.05 1.75
CA LEU A 34 -4.04 23.02 0.73
C LEU A 34 -4.91 21.78 0.83
N PHE A 35 -4.44 20.73 1.50
CA PHE A 35 -5.15 19.47 1.67
C PHE A 35 -5.66 19.31 3.09
N LYS A 36 -6.91 18.89 3.23
CA LYS A 36 -7.49 18.39 4.48
C LYS A 36 -8.03 17.01 4.24
N PHE A 37 -7.62 16.06 5.08
CA PHE A 37 -8.05 14.67 5.02
C PHE A 37 -8.90 14.29 6.23
N SER A 38 -9.90 13.48 5.99
CA SER A 38 -10.71 12.82 7.03
C SER A 38 -10.84 11.32 6.70
N PRO A 39 -10.29 10.41 7.52
CA PRO A 39 -9.41 10.67 8.66
C PRO A 39 -8.11 11.38 8.26
N SER A 40 -7.41 11.95 9.26
CA SER A 40 -6.16 12.68 9.00
C SER A 40 -5.12 11.77 8.34
N LEU A 41 -4.40 12.33 7.38
CA LEU A 41 -3.36 11.63 6.63
C LEU A 41 -2.07 12.46 6.72
N LYS A 42 -1.00 11.85 7.23
CA LYS A 42 0.33 12.47 7.26
C LYS A 42 0.99 12.34 5.90
N GLY A 43 1.71 13.36 5.49
CA GLY A 43 2.41 13.40 4.22
C GLY A 43 2.92 14.79 3.91
N SER A 44 3.51 14.91 2.74
CA SER A 44 4.02 16.17 2.19
C SER A 44 3.37 16.46 0.85
N ALA A 45 3.21 17.75 0.53
CA ALA A 45 2.72 18.15 -0.78
C ALA A 45 3.75 19.02 -1.48
N ARG A 46 3.79 18.92 -2.82
CA ARG A 46 4.67 19.71 -3.68
C ARG A 46 4.00 20.04 -4.99
N TRP A 47 4.35 21.14 -5.57
CA TRP A 47 3.96 21.50 -6.91
C TRP A 47 4.91 20.86 -7.93
N THR A 48 4.37 20.06 -8.84
CA THR A 48 5.13 19.45 -9.94
C THR A 48 5.06 20.29 -11.22
N SER A 49 4.05 21.16 -11.32
CA SER A 49 3.92 22.19 -12.36
C SER A 49 3.00 23.30 -11.84
N PRO A 50 2.87 24.45 -12.56
CA PRO A 50 1.95 25.52 -12.17
C PRO A 50 0.47 25.11 -12.06
N SER A 51 0.08 23.98 -12.69
CA SER A 51 -1.28 23.46 -12.67
C SER A 51 -1.39 22.10 -11.96
N ARG A 52 -0.31 21.57 -11.40
CA ARG A 52 -0.31 20.22 -10.83
C ARG A 52 0.37 20.18 -9.47
N ILE A 53 -0.39 19.77 -8.46
CA ILE A 53 0.08 19.55 -7.10
C ILE A 53 -0.08 18.09 -6.72
N GLU A 54 0.92 17.55 -6.04
CA GLU A 54 0.99 16.17 -5.60
C GLU A 54 1.11 16.13 -4.08
N PHE A 55 0.28 15.34 -3.42
CA PHE A 55 0.43 14.99 -2.01
C PHE A 55 0.93 13.55 -1.91
N VAL A 56 2.07 13.37 -1.25
CA VAL A 56 2.72 12.08 -1.02
C VAL A 56 2.51 11.71 0.45
N PRO A 57 1.70 10.68 0.74
CA PRO A 57 1.56 10.16 2.10
C PRO A 57 2.90 9.67 2.65
N GLU A 58 3.13 9.85 3.95
CA GLU A 58 4.25 9.18 4.64
C GLU A 58 4.07 7.66 4.56
N GLU A 59 5.20 6.95 4.58
CA GLU A 59 5.19 5.49 4.60
C GLU A 59 4.34 4.95 5.75
N GLY A 60 3.44 4.01 5.47
CA GLY A 60 2.51 3.43 6.43
C GLY A 60 1.39 4.35 6.93
N ALA A 61 1.30 5.60 6.44
CA ALA A 61 0.22 6.52 6.81
C ALA A 61 -1.13 6.10 6.21
N LEU A 62 -1.14 5.53 5.00
CA LEU A 62 -2.33 4.97 4.38
C LEU A 62 -2.69 3.64 5.04
N LYS A 63 -3.79 3.61 5.80
CA LYS A 63 -4.28 2.36 6.40
C LYS A 63 -4.98 1.53 5.33
N PRO A 64 -4.61 0.25 5.13
CA PRO A 64 -5.18 -0.60 4.08
C PRO A 64 -6.71 -0.66 4.10
N GLY A 65 -7.34 -0.54 2.93
CA GLY A 65 -8.79 -0.61 2.76
C GLY A 65 -9.57 0.54 3.40
N LYS A 66 -8.90 1.60 3.85
CA LYS A 66 -9.54 2.75 4.50
C LYS A 66 -10.00 3.77 3.48
N THR A 67 -11.20 4.31 3.70
CA THR A 67 -11.74 5.43 2.92
C THR A 67 -11.26 6.75 3.52
N TYR A 68 -10.83 7.66 2.65
CA TYR A 68 -10.41 9.02 2.97
C TYR A 68 -11.24 10.03 2.19
N ASP A 69 -11.81 11.02 2.88
CA ASP A 69 -12.38 12.21 2.28
C ASP A 69 -11.28 13.28 2.23
N CYS A 70 -11.09 13.86 1.06
CA CYS A 70 -10.13 14.95 0.86
C CYS A 70 -10.86 16.23 0.48
N THR A 71 -10.49 17.33 1.12
CA THR A 71 -10.87 18.68 0.73
C THR A 71 -9.63 19.43 0.30
N PHE A 72 -9.58 19.83 -0.96
CA PHE A 72 -8.54 20.69 -1.52
C PHE A 72 -9.01 22.15 -1.53
N MET A 73 -8.19 23.05 -0.98
CA MET A 73 -8.50 24.47 -0.81
C MET A 73 -8.29 25.25 -2.11
N LEU A 74 -9.17 25.04 -3.11
CA LEU A 74 -9.07 25.61 -4.45
C LEU A 74 -8.99 27.15 -4.44
N GLY A 75 -9.80 27.81 -3.62
CA GLY A 75 -9.83 29.26 -3.50
C GLY A 75 -8.54 29.91 -2.97
N LYS A 76 -7.61 29.12 -2.44
CA LYS A 76 -6.28 29.59 -2.05
C LYS A 76 -5.28 29.66 -3.21
N VAL A 77 -5.54 28.98 -4.30
CA VAL A 77 -4.61 28.83 -5.43
C VAL A 77 -5.11 29.47 -6.72
N THR A 78 -6.41 29.68 -6.85
CA THR A 78 -7.01 30.34 -8.02
C THR A 78 -8.15 31.28 -7.59
N ASP A 79 -8.49 32.25 -8.43
CA ASP A 79 -9.67 33.08 -8.22
C ASP A 79 -10.90 32.29 -8.65
N THR A 80 -11.78 32.06 -7.68
CA THR A 80 -13.04 31.32 -7.87
C THR A 80 -14.12 31.90 -6.97
N ASP A 81 -15.37 31.72 -7.37
CA ASP A 81 -16.51 32.07 -6.52
C ASP A 81 -16.39 31.30 -5.18
N SER A 82 -16.79 31.98 -4.09
CA SER A 82 -16.73 31.40 -2.74
C SER A 82 -17.40 30.04 -2.61
N ARG A 83 -18.43 29.78 -3.42
CA ARG A 83 -19.15 28.49 -3.48
C ARG A 83 -18.27 27.34 -3.98
N TYR A 84 -17.22 27.64 -4.75
CA TYR A 84 -16.28 26.67 -5.33
C TYR A 84 -14.88 26.78 -4.73
N SER A 85 -14.76 27.45 -3.59
CA SER A 85 -13.47 27.61 -2.90
C SER A 85 -12.86 26.32 -2.38
N GLU A 86 -13.65 25.26 -2.27
CA GLU A 86 -13.23 23.92 -1.85
C GLU A 86 -13.60 22.90 -2.92
N PHE A 87 -12.62 22.05 -3.27
CA PHE A 87 -12.83 20.87 -4.11
C PHE A 87 -12.77 19.62 -3.24
N ARG A 88 -13.83 18.85 -3.22
CA ARG A 88 -13.96 17.66 -2.36
C ARG A 88 -14.01 16.40 -3.20
N PHE A 89 -13.23 15.41 -2.78
CA PHE A 89 -13.22 14.10 -3.40
C PHE A 89 -12.95 13.01 -2.37
N ARG A 90 -13.18 11.78 -2.77
CA ARG A 90 -12.99 10.58 -1.93
C ARG A 90 -12.13 9.57 -2.65
N PHE A 91 -11.29 8.88 -1.87
CA PHE A 91 -10.54 7.72 -2.36
C PHE A 91 -10.48 6.64 -1.27
N VAL A 92 -10.12 5.42 -1.69
CA VAL A 92 -9.90 4.27 -0.82
C VAL A 92 -8.44 3.84 -0.97
N SER A 93 -7.78 3.58 0.13
CA SER A 93 -6.46 2.95 0.07
C SER A 93 -6.58 1.48 -0.34
N ALA A 94 -5.62 0.98 -1.13
CA ALA A 94 -5.60 -0.41 -1.52
C ALA A 94 -5.58 -1.31 -0.29
N LYS A 95 -6.31 -2.42 -0.36
CA LYS A 95 -6.23 -3.46 0.67
C LYS A 95 -4.91 -4.23 0.52
N LYS A 96 -4.34 -4.63 1.65
CA LYS A 96 -3.28 -5.63 1.64
C LYS A 96 -3.94 -7.00 1.65
N GLU A 97 -3.82 -7.70 0.55
CA GLU A 97 -4.39 -9.05 0.37
C GLU A 97 -3.24 -10.01 0.08
N ALA A 98 -3.41 -11.24 0.48
CA ALA A 98 -2.50 -12.34 0.18
C ALA A 98 -3.29 -13.49 -0.40
N SER A 99 -2.73 -14.18 -1.38
CA SER A 99 -3.22 -15.46 -1.88
C SER A 99 -2.16 -16.52 -1.63
N LEU A 100 -2.58 -17.66 -1.16
CA LEU A 100 -1.73 -18.81 -0.94
C LEU A 100 -2.14 -19.92 -1.92
N GLU A 101 -1.17 -20.40 -2.66
CA GLU A 101 -1.33 -21.50 -3.59
C GLU A 101 -0.46 -22.67 -3.16
N VAL A 102 -1.05 -23.84 -3.02
CA VAL A 102 -0.32 -25.09 -2.78
C VAL A 102 0.03 -25.70 -4.11
N ASN A 103 1.34 -25.82 -4.39
CA ASN A 103 1.83 -26.30 -5.67
C ASN A 103 1.97 -27.83 -5.67
N ASP A 104 2.42 -28.40 -4.55
CA ASP A 104 2.65 -29.84 -4.46
C ASP A 104 2.51 -30.37 -3.04
N ILE A 105 2.09 -31.63 -2.96
CA ILE A 105 2.05 -32.44 -1.74
C ILE A 105 2.79 -33.74 -2.02
N THR A 106 3.95 -33.92 -1.42
CA THR A 106 4.83 -35.04 -1.71
C THR A 106 4.92 -36.00 -0.53
N VAL A 107 4.86 -37.29 -0.82
CA VAL A 107 5.15 -38.37 0.12
C VAL A 107 6.23 -39.25 -0.51
N THR A 108 7.31 -39.48 0.20
CA THR A 108 8.41 -40.31 -0.32
C THR A 108 8.23 -41.76 0.08
N SER A 109 8.65 -42.68 -0.80
CA SER A 109 8.58 -44.11 -0.52
C SER A 109 9.49 -44.57 0.65
N SER A 110 10.46 -43.76 1.00
CA SER A 110 11.36 -43.99 2.15
C SER A 110 10.80 -43.46 3.47
N ASP A 111 9.78 -42.60 3.42
CA ASP A 111 9.14 -41.99 4.59
C ASP A 111 7.64 -41.79 4.27
N ILE A 112 6.87 -42.84 4.36
CA ILE A 112 5.45 -42.84 4.07
C ILE A 112 4.59 -42.22 5.18
N ASP A 113 5.15 -42.07 6.36
CA ASP A 113 4.45 -41.52 7.55
C ASP A 113 4.45 -39.99 7.55
N ASN A 114 5.34 -39.39 6.79
CA ASN A 114 5.49 -37.93 6.69
C ASN A 114 5.19 -37.43 5.27
N ALA A 115 4.61 -36.27 5.20
CA ALA A 115 4.37 -35.55 3.97
C ALA A 115 5.12 -34.21 3.96
N SER A 116 5.39 -33.72 2.75
CA SER A 116 5.89 -32.37 2.51
C SER A 116 4.88 -31.59 1.68
N VAL A 117 4.70 -30.32 1.97
CA VAL A 117 3.81 -29.42 1.23
C VAL A 117 4.62 -28.22 0.78
N SER A 118 4.57 -27.91 -0.51
CA SER A 118 5.18 -26.71 -1.07
C SER A 118 4.14 -25.84 -1.76
N GLY A 119 4.42 -24.53 -1.78
CA GLY A 119 3.52 -23.58 -2.41
C GLY A 119 4.11 -22.18 -2.46
N THR A 120 3.27 -21.26 -2.90
CA THR A 120 3.62 -19.85 -3.08
C THR A 120 2.59 -18.95 -2.38
N LEU A 121 3.08 -18.01 -1.60
CA LEU A 121 2.31 -16.90 -1.04
C LEU A 121 2.55 -15.66 -1.91
N VAL A 122 1.49 -15.10 -2.48
CA VAL A 122 1.55 -13.89 -3.31
C VAL A 122 0.83 -12.75 -2.61
N MET A 123 1.54 -11.65 -2.41
CA MET A 123 1.02 -10.42 -1.80
C MET A 123 0.49 -9.45 -2.87
N SER A 124 -0.58 -8.74 -2.58
CA SER A 124 -1.13 -7.71 -3.47
C SER A 124 -0.21 -6.50 -3.65
N THR A 125 0.69 -6.25 -2.68
CA THR A 125 1.68 -5.16 -2.69
C THR A 125 3.06 -5.71 -2.35
N SER A 126 4.13 -5.01 -2.75
CA SER A 126 5.49 -5.33 -2.31
C SER A 126 5.59 -5.25 -0.79
N VAL A 127 6.24 -6.23 -0.19
CA VAL A 127 6.45 -6.33 1.25
C VAL A 127 7.92 -6.58 1.52
N SER A 128 8.51 -5.77 2.37
CA SER A 128 9.84 -6.05 2.93
C SER A 128 9.63 -6.72 4.28
N VAL A 129 10.13 -7.94 4.43
CA VAL A 129 10.00 -8.74 5.66
C VAL A 129 11.39 -9.14 6.12
N GLU A 130 11.71 -8.85 7.37
CA GLU A 130 13.00 -9.26 7.95
C GLU A 130 13.07 -10.78 8.11
N ASN A 131 11.98 -11.41 8.53
CA ASN A 131 11.86 -12.85 8.72
C ASN A 131 10.69 -13.40 7.91
N PRO A 132 10.89 -13.88 6.67
CA PRO A 132 9.82 -14.42 5.84
C PRO A 132 9.03 -15.56 6.50
N GLU A 133 9.65 -16.32 7.39
CA GLU A 133 9.02 -17.42 8.13
C GLU A 133 7.86 -16.97 9.02
N ASP A 134 7.88 -15.72 9.52
CA ASP A 134 6.82 -15.15 10.33
C ASP A 134 5.53 -14.85 9.52
N MET A 135 5.60 -14.91 8.19
CA MET A 135 4.45 -14.65 7.31
C MET A 135 3.45 -15.80 7.28
N LEU A 136 3.85 -17.01 7.64
CA LEU A 136 3.01 -18.20 7.59
C LEU A 136 2.99 -18.89 8.95
N SER A 137 1.80 -19.14 9.45
CA SER A 137 1.61 -20.01 10.61
C SER A 137 0.71 -21.18 10.22
N PHE A 138 1.11 -22.37 10.61
CA PHE A 138 0.36 -23.57 10.35
C PHE A 138 -0.34 -24.02 11.63
N GLY A 139 -1.67 -24.05 11.58
CA GLY A 139 -2.49 -24.53 12.69
C GLY A 139 -2.50 -26.07 12.81
N TYR A 140 -1.35 -26.69 12.79
CA TYR A 140 -1.22 -28.14 12.90
C TYR A 140 -0.98 -28.52 14.37
N PRO A 141 -1.75 -29.48 14.93
CA PRO A 141 -1.75 -29.78 16.37
C PRO A 141 -0.49 -30.50 16.85
N GLU A 142 0.35 -30.99 15.95
CA GLU A 142 1.53 -31.77 16.31
C GLU A 142 2.81 -30.96 16.13
N SER A 143 3.73 -31.05 17.09
CA SER A 143 5.09 -30.54 16.98
C SER A 143 5.95 -31.49 16.16
N GLY A 144 6.85 -30.97 15.31
CA GLY A 144 7.83 -31.79 14.58
C GLY A 144 7.90 -31.54 13.08
N PHE A 145 7.14 -30.61 12.54
CA PHE A 145 7.33 -30.13 11.16
C PHE A 145 8.30 -28.94 11.12
N THR A 146 8.94 -28.78 9.98
CA THR A 146 9.83 -27.66 9.70
C THR A 146 9.22 -26.82 8.56
N THR A 147 9.22 -25.52 8.74
CA THR A 147 8.77 -24.56 7.72
C THR A 147 9.97 -23.78 7.22
N GLU A 148 10.09 -23.69 5.92
CA GLU A 148 11.06 -22.83 5.22
C GLU A 148 10.29 -21.90 4.31
N VAL A 149 10.52 -20.57 4.43
CA VAL A 149 9.90 -19.56 3.58
C VAL A 149 11.00 -18.71 2.98
N LYS A 150 11.00 -18.56 1.65
CA LYS A 150 11.98 -17.76 0.92
C LYS A 150 11.29 -16.76 0.02
N GLN A 151 11.77 -15.53 0.02
CA GLN A 151 11.30 -14.55 -0.94
C GLN A 151 11.78 -14.92 -2.35
N SER A 152 10.85 -15.15 -3.27
CA SER A 152 11.10 -15.51 -4.68
C SER A 152 10.84 -14.36 -5.65
N GLY A 153 10.25 -13.25 -5.18
CA GLY A 153 9.98 -12.05 -5.96
C GLY A 153 9.61 -10.86 -5.08
N GLU A 154 9.36 -9.70 -5.67
CA GLU A 154 8.97 -8.49 -4.91
C GLU A 154 7.71 -8.67 -4.06
N ARG A 155 6.83 -9.59 -4.48
CA ARG A 155 5.54 -9.87 -3.85
C ARG A 155 5.28 -11.35 -3.64
N ALA A 156 6.25 -12.22 -3.95
CA ALA A 156 6.09 -13.66 -3.92
C ALA A 156 7.07 -14.28 -2.92
N PHE A 157 6.58 -15.28 -2.19
CA PHE A 157 7.32 -16.05 -1.22
C PHE A 157 7.01 -17.51 -1.44
N ASP A 158 8.03 -18.32 -1.68
CA ASP A 158 7.88 -19.76 -1.79
C ASP A 158 8.04 -20.37 -0.40
N PHE A 159 7.17 -21.32 -0.07
CA PHE A 159 7.24 -22.04 1.19
C PHE A 159 7.37 -23.54 0.98
N ASN A 160 8.03 -24.19 1.91
CA ASN A 160 8.13 -25.62 2.01
C ASN A 160 7.96 -26.07 3.46
N VAL A 161 6.99 -26.95 3.70
CA VAL A 161 6.72 -27.55 5.01
C VAL A 161 7.03 -29.02 4.94
N THR A 162 7.89 -29.50 5.80
CA THR A 162 8.34 -30.91 5.83
C THR A 162 8.07 -31.53 7.17
N GLY A 163 7.91 -32.85 7.22
CA GLY A 163 7.66 -33.62 8.43
C GLY A 163 6.20 -33.56 8.93
N LEU A 164 5.25 -33.27 8.03
CA LEU A 164 3.83 -33.34 8.33
C LEU A 164 3.41 -34.80 8.48
N LYS A 165 3.00 -35.23 9.69
CA LYS A 165 2.53 -36.59 9.91
C LYS A 165 1.21 -36.83 9.20
N ARG A 166 1.10 -37.97 8.56
CA ARG A 166 -0.14 -38.46 7.99
C ARG A 166 -0.99 -39.12 9.06
N ASN A 167 -2.21 -38.67 9.23
CA ASN A 167 -3.24 -39.33 10.05
C ASN A 167 -3.98 -40.35 9.24
#